data_e93f75f6e6e133d7b8f402f15699a7a9
#
_entry.id   e93f75f6e6e133d7b8f402f15699a7a9
#
_cell.length_a   1.000
_cell.length_b   1.000
_cell.length_c   1.000
_cell.angle_alpha   90.00
_cell.angle_beta   90.00
_cell.angle_gamma   90.00
#
_symmetry.space_group_name_H-M   'P 1'
#
loop_
_entity.id
_entity.type
_entity.pdbx_description
1 polymer ?
#
loop_
_entity_poly.entity_id
_entity_poly.type
_entity_poly.pdbx_seq_one_letter_code
_entity_poly.pdbx_strand_id
1 'polypeptide(L)'
;MRAIMLMFDTLARDFLSNYGNDWINTPNFERLREKTITFDNFYGGSMPCMPARREIHTGRYNFMHRSWGQLEPFDSSIFDTLQQNGVYCHLVTDHSHYFEDGGATYHNRYSTWEGFRGQEGDRWVPRKQAENHPPLNPLNKSGISVEQHFANRTRQAVEEDLSTVQTIQAGLDFLEQYKNEDQWFLQVECFDPHEPFYVPETYRKLYQETP
;
A
#
# COMPACT_ATOMS: atom_id res chain seq x y z
N MET A 1 -7.46 -15.71 -17.59
CA MET A 1 -6.53 -14.61 -17.31
C MET A 1 -6.08 -14.72 -15.86
N ARG A 2 -4.80 -14.59 -15.58
CA ARG A 2 -4.26 -14.46 -14.21
C ARG A 2 -3.45 -13.19 -14.17
N ALA A 3 -3.74 -12.29 -13.26
CA ALA A 3 -3.02 -11.03 -13.16
C ALA A 3 -2.77 -10.64 -11.70
N ILE A 4 -1.63 -10.05 -11.44
CA ILE A 4 -1.23 -9.53 -10.14
C ILE A 4 -0.84 -8.07 -10.30
N MET A 5 -1.37 -7.22 -9.44
CA MET A 5 -0.91 -5.86 -9.23
C MET A 5 -0.31 -5.77 -7.84
N LEU A 6 0.99 -5.53 -7.76
CA LEU A 6 1.68 -5.27 -6.49
C LEU A 6 1.98 -3.78 -6.43
N MET A 7 1.47 -3.12 -5.43
CA MET A 7 1.58 -1.67 -5.28
C MET A 7 2.13 -1.32 -3.89
N PHE A 8 3.01 -0.33 -3.87
CA PHE A 8 3.54 0.26 -2.64
C PHE A 8 3.26 1.76 -2.65
N ASP A 9 2.80 2.29 -1.53
CA ASP A 9 2.60 3.73 -1.42
C ASP A 9 3.94 4.44 -1.13
N THR A 10 4.13 5.60 -1.73
CA THR A 10 5.30 6.46 -1.53
C THR A 10 6.66 5.83 -1.91
N LEU A 11 6.69 4.64 -2.50
CA LEU A 11 7.93 3.99 -2.93
C LEU A 11 8.56 4.77 -4.09
N ALA A 12 9.60 5.54 -3.79
CA ALA A 12 10.31 6.31 -4.79
C ALA A 12 11.30 5.43 -5.58
N ARG A 13 11.27 5.54 -6.91
CA ARG A 13 12.14 4.76 -7.81
C ARG A 13 13.62 4.94 -7.53
N ASP A 14 14.02 6.13 -7.05
CA ASP A 14 15.42 6.47 -6.78
C ASP A 14 16.03 5.63 -5.64
N PHE A 15 15.20 4.91 -4.88
CA PHE A 15 15.63 3.98 -3.85
C PHE A 15 15.69 2.51 -4.33
N LEU A 16 15.42 2.24 -5.60
CA LEU A 16 15.40 0.89 -6.14
C LEU A 16 16.63 0.61 -7.02
N SER A 17 17.20 -0.56 -6.85
CA SER A 17 18.32 -1.06 -7.69
C SER A 17 17.97 -1.10 -9.18
N ASN A 18 16.69 -1.31 -9.50
CA ASN A 18 16.17 -1.27 -10.87
C ASN A 18 16.47 0.05 -11.60
N TYR A 19 16.56 1.14 -10.85
CA TYR A 19 16.79 2.50 -11.36
C TYR A 19 18.18 3.04 -11.00
N GLY A 20 19.10 2.15 -10.62
CA GLY A 20 20.51 2.49 -10.41
C GLY A 20 20.90 2.83 -8.97
N ASN A 21 20.01 2.65 -8.00
CA ASN A 21 20.40 2.78 -6.59
C ASN A 21 21.34 1.63 -6.20
N ASP A 22 22.47 1.95 -5.62
CA ASP A 22 23.54 1.01 -5.25
C ASP A 22 23.83 0.94 -3.74
N TRP A 23 23.16 1.77 -2.95
CA TRP A 23 23.37 1.83 -1.50
C TRP A 23 22.21 1.26 -0.67
N ILE A 24 20.99 1.22 -1.21
CA ILE A 24 19.87 0.54 -0.56
C ILE A 24 19.79 -0.91 -1.02
N ASN A 25 19.81 -1.82 -0.07
CA ASN A 25 19.72 -3.24 -0.34
C ASN A 25 18.27 -3.67 -0.58
N THR A 26 17.89 -3.85 -1.85
CA THR A 26 16.55 -4.29 -2.29
C THR A 26 16.63 -5.58 -3.11
N PRO A 27 17.08 -6.71 -2.52
CA PRO A 27 17.42 -7.93 -3.27
C PRO A 27 16.23 -8.57 -3.97
N ASN A 28 15.02 -8.40 -3.44
CA ASN A 28 13.81 -8.96 -4.05
C ASN A 28 13.41 -8.17 -5.31
N PHE A 29 13.56 -6.85 -5.30
CA PHE A 29 13.34 -6.04 -6.51
C PHE A 29 14.39 -6.33 -7.58
N GLU A 30 15.65 -6.58 -7.20
CA GLU A 30 16.68 -6.99 -8.13
C GLU A 30 16.36 -8.33 -8.80
N ARG A 31 15.95 -9.34 -8.04
CA ARG A 31 15.49 -10.63 -8.59
C ARG A 31 14.26 -10.49 -9.49
N LEU A 32 13.35 -9.57 -9.15
CA LEU A 32 12.18 -9.28 -9.98
C LEU A 32 12.60 -8.66 -11.30
N ARG A 33 13.53 -7.71 -11.28
CA ARG A 33 14.10 -7.05 -12.48
C ARG A 33 14.61 -8.06 -13.51
N GLU A 34 15.27 -9.12 -13.07
CA GLU A 34 15.80 -10.15 -13.97
C GLU A 34 14.72 -10.86 -14.80
N LYS A 35 13.47 -10.80 -14.37
CA LYS A 35 12.32 -11.51 -14.97
C LYS A 35 11.27 -10.59 -15.57
N THR A 36 11.45 -9.29 -15.46
CA THR A 36 10.44 -8.29 -15.82
C THR A 36 11.03 -7.16 -16.66
N ILE A 37 10.15 -6.37 -17.27
CA ILE A 37 10.52 -5.13 -17.95
C ILE A 37 10.44 -3.99 -16.95
N THR A 38 11.50 -3.18 -16.87
CA THR A 38 11.50 -1.93 -16.10
C THR A 38 11.16 -0.78 -17.05
N PHE A 39 10.19 0.05 -16.64
CA PHE A 39 9.78 1.23 -17.39
C PHE A 39 10.46 2.47 -16.81
N ASP A 40 11.33 3.11 -17.57
CA ASP A 40 12.00 4.35 -17.16
C ASP A 40 11.07 5.56 -17.19
N ASN A 41 10.09 5.55 -18.08
CA ASN A 41 9.14 6.62 -18.31
C ASN A 41 7.71 6.13 -18.07
N PHE A 42 7.32 6.05 -16.82
CA PHE A 42 5.97 5.74 -16.39
C PHE A 42 5.46 6.84 -15.46
N TYR A 43 4.37 7.49 -15.82
CA TYR A 43 3.87 8.67 -15.12
C TYR A 43 2.47 8.41 -14.56
N GLY A 44 2.29 8.68 -13.27
CA GLY A 44 0.98 8.81 -12.66
C GLY A 44 0.36 10.16 -13.01
N GLY A 45 -0.91 10.18 -13.33
CA GLY A 45 -1.63 11.40 -13.70
C GLY A 45 -2.32 12.07 -12.51
N SER A 46 -2.42 11.42 -11.37
CA SER A 46 -3.15 11.92 -10.20
C SER A 46 -2.43 11.58 -8.91
N MET A 47 -2.36 12.55 -8.01
CA MET A 47 -1.72 12.46 -6.69
C MET A 47 -2.57 13.21 -5.66
N PRO A 48 -2.47 12.92 -4.36
CA PRO A 48 -1.77 11.81 -3.74
C PRO A 48 -2.59 10.50 -3.74
N CYS A 49 -2.62 9.75 -2.64
CA CYS A 49 -3.11 8.38 -2.50
C CYS A 49 -4.48 8.11 -3.15
N MET A 50 -5.57 8.70 -2.62
CA MET A 50 -6.92 8.39 -3.11
C MET A 50 -7.21 8.91 -4.52
N PRO A 51 -6.75 10.09 -4.95
CA PRO A 51 -6.79 10.49 -6.35
C PRO A 51 -6.10 9.51 -7.30
N ALA A 52 -4.94 8.97 -6.91
CA ALA A 52 -4.24 7.96 -7.71
C ALA A 52 -5.06 6.65 -7.82
N ARG A 53 -5.69 6.20 -6.72
CA ARG A 53 -6.59 5.02 -6.75
C ARG A 53 -7.79 5.27 -7.64
N ARG A 54 -8.36 6.47 -7.63
CA ARG A 54 -9.45 6.81 -8.53
C ARG A 54 -9.03 6.73 -10.00
N GLU A 55 -7.83 7.19 -10.34
CA GLU A 55 -7.28 7.05 -11.68
C GLU A 55 -7.11 5.58 -12.07
N ILE A 56 -6.59 4.72 -11.17
CA ILE A 56 -6.49 3.28 -11.40
C ILE A 56 -7.86 2.65 -11.66
N HIS A 57 -8.87 3.02 -10.88
CA HIS A 57 -10.23 2.50 -11.06
C HIS A 57 -10.87 2.94 -12.35
N THR A 58 -10.72 4.24 -12.71
CA THR A 58 -11.53 4.87 -13.76
C THR A 58 -10.80 5.09 -15.09
N GLY A 59 -9.47 5.04 -15.08
CA GLY A 59 -8.64 5.41 -16.22
C GLY A 59 -8.67 6.90 -16.56
N ARG A 60 -9.12 7.76 -15.64
CA ARG A 60 -9.30 9.20 -15.88
C ARG A 60 -8.36 10.01 -15.00
N TYR A 61 -7.73 11.02 -15.57
CA TYR A 61 -6.93 11.99 -14.82
C TYR A 61 -7.78 12.76 -13.83
N ASN A 62 -7.55 12.53 -12.56
CA ASN A 62 -8.40 13.04 -11.49
C ASN A 62 -8.12 14.52 -11.16
N PHE A 63 -6.90 14.99 -11.35
CA PHE A 63 -6.47 16.36 -11.02
C PHE A 63 -7.26 17.45 -11.77
N MET A 64 -7.90 17.10 -12.90
CA MET A 64 -8.65 18.06 -13.72
C MET A 64 -9.99 18.48 -13.09
N HIS A 65 -10.56 17.65 -12.20
CA HIS A 65 -11.93 17.87 -11.74
C HIS A 65 -12.21 17.34 -10.33
N ARG A 66 -11.27 16.64 -9.71
CA ARG A 66 -11.50 16.01 -8.41
C ARG A 66 -10.21 15.95 -7.60
N SER A 67 -10.34 16.26 -6.32
CA SER A 67 -9.30 16.07 -5.32
C SER A 67 -9.51 14.76 -4.54
N TRP A 68 -9.09 14.71 -3.31
CA TRP A 68 -9.35 13.62 -2.37
C TRP A 68 -10.85 13.36 -2.23
N GLY A 69 -11.26 12.11 -2.40
CA GLY A 69 -12.67 11.75 -2.28
C GLY A 69 -12.97 10.33 -2.71
N GLN A 70 -14.21 9.96 -2.51
CA GLN A 70 -14.79 8.68 -2.88
C GLN A 70 -14.93 8.56 -4.40
N LEU A 71 -15.13 7.31 -4.89
CA LEU A 71 -15.71 7.10 -6.21
C LEU A 71 -17.13 7.67 -6.23
N GLU A 72 -17.44 8.39 -7.29
CA GLU A 72 -18.77 8.96 -7.48
C GLU A 72 -19.72 7.92 -8.11
N PRO A 73 -21.04 8.08 -7.96
CA PRO A 73 -22.01 7.15 -8.54
C PRO A 73 -21.90 6.98 -10.05
N PHE A 74 -21.32 7.96 -10.75
CA PHE A 74 -21.13 7.94 -12.20
C PHE A 74 -19.75 7.40 -12.63
N ASP A 75 -18.86 7.07 -11.68
CA ASP A 75 -17.57 6.48 -11.98
C ASP A 75 -17.70 4.99 -12.31
N SER A 76 -17.18 4.60 -13.45
CA SER A 76 -17.07 3.20 -13.83
C SER A 76 -15.72 2.66 -13.35
N SER A 77 -15.74 1.63 -12.51
CA SER A 77 -14.51 0.96 -12.07
C SER A 77 -14.12 -0.16 -13.02
N ILE A 78 -12.83 -0.26 -13.32
CA ILE A 78 -12.29 -1.39 -14.08
C ILE A 78 -12.58 -2.73 -13.38
N PHE A 79 -12.60 -2.76 -12.05
CA PHE A 79 -12.85 -3.97 -11.28
C PHE A 79 -14.30 -4.43 -11.39
N ASP A 80 -15.27 -3.52 -11.45
CA ASP A 80 -16.65 -3.85 -11.79
C ASP A 80 -16.75 -4.45 -13.21
N THR A 81 -16.02 -3.88 -14.15
CA THR A 81 -15.97 -4.36 -15.55
C THR A 81 -15.33 -5.76 -15.63
N LEU A 82 -14.26 -6.00 -14.93
CA LEU A 82 -13.60 -7.31 -14.87
C LEU A 82 -14.55 -8.38 -14.32
N GLN A 83 -15.26 -8.08 -13.22
CA GLN A 83 -16.22 -9.00 -12.63
C GLN A 83 -17.40 -9.31 -13.56
N GLN A 84 -17.94 -8.31 -14.25
CA GLN A 84 -18.99 -8.50 -15.26
C GLN A 84 -18.54 -9.41 -16.40
N ASN A 85 -17.24 -9.53 -16.63
CA ASN A 85 -16.64 -10.42 -17.62
C ASN A 85 -16.07 -11.72 -17.01
N GLY A 86 -16.50 -12.09 -15.82
CA GLY A 86 -16.17 -13.37 -15.19
C GLY A 86 -14.79 -13.44 -14.56
N VAL A 87 -14.14 -12.30 -14.29
CA VAL A 87 -12.85 -12.25 -13.60
C VAL A 87 -13.08 -12.00 -12.11
N TYR A 88 -12.64 -12.91 -11.27
CA TYR A 88 -12.67 -12.75 -9.83
C TYR A 88 -11.59 -11.78 -9.37
N CYS A 89 -11.98 -10.66 -8.75
CA CYS A 89 -11.07 -9.63 -8.31
C CYS A 89 -10.91 -9.66 -6.77
N HIS A 90 -9.68 -9.83 -6.29
CA HIS A 90 -9.37 -9.81 -4.86
C HIS A 90 -8.39 -8.69 -4.54
N LEU A 91 -8.69 -7.94 -3.48
CA LEU A 91 -7.82 -6.91 -2.92
C LEU A 91 -7.30 -7.35 -1.56
N VAL A 92 -6.00 -7.26 -1.36
CA VAL A 92 -5.37 -7.34 -0.03
C VAL A 92 -4.65 -6.02 0.21
N THR A 93 -4.92 -5.37 1.35
CA THR A 93 -4.37 -4.03 1.60
C THR A 93 -4.21 -3.73 3.09
N ASP A 94 -3.22 -2.92 3.43
CA ASP A 94 -3.11 -2.26 4.73
C ASP A 94 -3.27 -0.73 4.63
N HIS A 95 -3.82 -0.26 3.51
CA HIS A 95 -4.05 1.17 3.26
C HIS A 95 -5.25 1.67 4.06
N SER A 96 -5.00 2.36 5.17
CA SER A 96 -6.01 2.81 6.14
C SER A 96 -7.07 3.74 5.54
N HIS A 97 -6.71 4.53 4.54
CA HIS A 97 -7.62 5.49 3.90
C HIS A 97 -8.81 4.84 3.17
N TYR A 98 -8.75 3.56 2.86
CA TYR A 98 -9.93 2.84 2.36
C TYR A 98 -11.08 2.72 3.38
N PHE A 99 -10.78 2.91 4.65
CA PHE A 99 -11.73 2.78 5.76
C PHE A 99 -12.14 4.13 6.35
N GLU A 100 -11.70 5.22 5.73
CA GLU A 100 -11.99 6.59 6.14
C GLU A 100 -12.96 7.26 5.18
N ASP A 101 -13.53 8.40 5.61
CA ASP A 101 -14.29 9.29 4.74
C ASP A 101 -13.42 9.70 3.53
N GLY A 102 -13.96 9.53 2.35
CA GLY A 102 -13.23 9.78 1.10
C GLY A 102 -12.54 8.57 0.49
N GLY A 103 -12.48 7.42 1.18
CA GLY A 103 -11.91 6.18 0.67
C GLY A 103 -12.88 4.99 0.62
N ALA A 104 -13.98 5.07 1.30
CA ALA A 104 -14.88 3.95 1.60
C ALA A 104 -15.60 3.30 0.40
N THR A 105 -15.36 3.73 -0.81
CA THR A 105 -16.04 3.20 -2.01
C THR A 105 -15.13 2.41 -2.96
N TYR A 106 -13.84 2.33 -2.67
CA TYR A 106 -12.85 1.69 -3.55
C TYR A 106 -12.79 0.18 -3.33
N HIS A 107 -12.55 -0.26 -2.11
CA HIS A 107 -12.37 -1.68 -1.77
C HIS A 107 -13.60 -2.54 -2.06
N ASN A 108 -14.81 -1.98 -1.96
CA ASN A 108 -16.05 -2.69 -2.26
C ASN A 108 -16.34 -2.87 -3.76
N ARG A 109 -15.45 -2.41 -4.65
CA ARG A 109 -15.48 -2.69 -6.09
C ARG A 109 -14.79 -4.01 -6.45
N TYR A 110 -14.19 -4.69 -5.49
CA TYR A 110 -13.61 -6.02 -5.69
C TYR A 110 -14.64 -7.11 -5.32
N SER A 111 -14.44 -8.32 -5.86
CA SER A 111 -15.28 -9.48 -5.50
C SER A 111 -15.17 -9.80 -4.01
N THR A 112 -13.94 -9.74 -3.50
CA THR A 112 -13.61 -9.84 -2.07
C THR A 112 -12.42 -8.97 -1.75
N TRP A 113 -12.26 -8.66 -0.47
CA TRP A 113 -11.11 -7.92 0.02
C TRP A 113 -10.75 -8.31 1.45
N GLU A 114 -9.48 -8.15 1.77
CA GLU A 114 -8.92 -8.33 3.10
C GLU A 114 -8.10 -7.10 3.47
N GLY A 115 -8.31 -6.57 4.68
CA GLY A 115 -7.66 -5.35 5.14
C GLY A 115 -6.95 -5.52 6.46
N PHE A 116 -5.70 -5.09 6.54
CA PHE A 116 -4.87 -5.09 7.74
C PHE A 116 -4.77 -3.69 8.34
N ARG A 117 -4.81 -3.62 9.67
CA ARG A 117 -4.90 -2.37 10.41
C ARG A 117 -3.54 -1.95 10.99
N GLY A 118 -3.38 -0.65 11.23
CA GLY A 118 -2.29 -0.12 12.06
C GLY A 118 -1.30 0.80 11.37
N GLN A 119 -1.47 1.05 10.08
CA GLN A 119 -0.63 2.00 9.36
C GLN A 119 -0.93 3.45 9.77
N GLU A 120 0.07 4.29 9.74
CA GLU A 120 -0.01 5.72 10.03
C GLU A 120 -0.81 6.02 11.30
N GLY A 121 -1.79 6.92 11.21
CA GLY A 121 -2.71 7.31 12.28
C GLY A 121 -4.01 6.52 12.30
N ASP A 122 -4.04 5.32 11.72
CA ASP A 122 -5.23 4.46 11.72
C ASP A 122 -5.82 4.33 13.13
N ARG A 123 -7.10 4.63 13.26
CA ARG A 123 -7.82 4.63 14.54
C ARG A 123 -8.14 3.21 15.03
N TRP A 124 -7.13 2.39 15.16
CA TRP A 124 -7.25 0.97 15.46
C TRP A 124 -7.18 0.65 16.94
N VAL A 125 -6.09 1.07 17.60
CA VAL A 125 -5.86 0.77 19.01
C VAL A 125 -6.34 1.94 19.87
N PRO A 126 -7.18 1.69 20.91
CA PRO A 126 -7.52 2.72 21.88
C PRO A 126 -6.25 3.25 22.54
N ARG A 127 -6.00 4.55 22.42
CA ARG A 127 -4.86 5.18 23.07
C ARG A 127 -5.21 5.66 24.47
N LYS A 128 -4.38 5.34 25.41
CA LYS A 128 -4.27 6.08 26.68
C LYS A 128 -3.43 7.32 26.41
N GLN A 129 -3.52 8.35 27.27
CA GLN A 129 -2.66 9.54 27.15
C GLN A 129 -1.20 9.11 26.99
N ALA A 130 -0.50 9.76 26.08
CA ALA A 130 0.80 9.39 25.56
C ALA A 130 1.80 9.02 26.65
N GLU A 131 2.10 7.77 26.75
CA GLU A 131 3.31 7.30 27.40
C GLU A 131 4.47 7.54 26.41
N ASN A 132 5.55 8.11 26.89
CA ASN A 132 6.80 8.45 26.23
C ASN A 132 7.07 7.70 24.91
N HIS A 133 6.69 8.29 23.79
CA HIS A 133 7.14 7.81 22.50
C HIS A 133 8.48 8.44 22.12
N PRO A 134 9.32 7.76 21.34
CA PRO A 134 10.55 8.35 20.83
C PRO A 134 10.27 9.65 20.08
N PRO A 135 11.14 10.66 20.15
CA PRO A 135 10.99 11.83 19.34
C PRO A 135 11.01 11.41 17.85
N LEU A 136 9.95 11.75 17.11
CA LEU A 136 9.97 11.58 15.68
C LEU A 136 10.91 12.60 15.05
N ASN A 137 11.57 12.19 13.98
CA ASN A 137 12.25 13.13 13.11
C ASN A 137 11.24 14.23 12.70
N PRO A 138 11.60 15.53 12.81
CA PRO A 138 10.74 16.63 12.39
C PRO A 138 10.26 16.55 10.94
N LEU A 139 10.95 15.79 10.09
CA LEU A 139 10.56 15.52 8.71
C LEU A 139 9.44 14.49 8.60
N ASN A 140 9.20 13.70 9.65
CA ASN A 140 8.16 12.67 9.70
C ASN A 140 6.83 13.23 10.25
N LYS A 141 6.60 14.52 10.12
CA LYS A 141 5.33 15.15 10.48
C LYS A 141 4.26 14.77 9.45
N SER A 142 3.71 13.58 9.56
CA SER A 142 2.36 13.39 9.08
C SER A 142 1.44 14.18 10.01
N GLY A 143 0.47 14.89 9.44
CA GLY A 143 -0.51 15.67 10.24
C GLY A 143 -1.44 14.81 11.08
N ILE A 144 -1.17 13.51 11.17
CA ILE A 144 -1.98 12.52 11.87
C ILE A 144 -1.20 12.05 13.07
N SER A 145 -1.90 11.90 14.12
CA SER A 145 -1.50 11.57 15.46
C SER A 145 -0.36 10.54 15.53
N VAL A 146 0.85 11.02 15.67
CA VAL A 146 2.04 10.26 16.05
C VAL A 146 1.74 9.33 17.21
N GLU A 147 0.95 9.81 18.17
CA GLU A 147 0.50 9.05 19.32
C GLU A 147 -0.34 7.84 18.92
N GLN A 148 -1.20 8.00 17.89
CA GLN A 148 -2.00 6.91 17.37
C GLN A 148 -1.13 5.87 16.68
N HIS A 149 -0.14 6.30 15.92
CA HIS A 149 0.83 5.41 15.30
C HIS A 149 1.53 4.55 16.37
N PHE A 150 2.06 5.14 17.43
CA PHE A 150 2.72 4.36 18.49
C PHE A 150 1.73 3.48 19.26
N ALA A 151 0.49 3.92 19.47
CA ALA A 151 -0.54 3.05 20.02
C ALA A 151 -0.75 1.80 19.16
N ASN A 152 -0.82 1.95 17.86
CA ASN A 152 -0.97 0.83 16.91
C ASN A 152 0.24 -0.11 16.99
N ARG A 153 1.48 0.41 17.10
CA ARG A 153 2.69 -0.40 17.21
C ARG A 153 2.71 -1.31 18.44
N THR A 154 1.93 -1.03 19.49
CA THR A 154 1.82 -1.94 20.64
C THR A 154 1.24 -3.31 20.28
N ARG A 155 0.52 -3.42 19.15
CA ARG A 155 0.00 -4.68 18.61
C ARG A 155 0.84 -5.24 17.46
N GLN A 156 1.96 -4.61 17.16
CA GLN A 156 2.86 -4.97 16.07
C GLN A 156 4.29 -5.03 16.62
N ALA A 157 4.45 -5.86 17.66
CA ALA A 157 5.69 -5.94 18.43
C ALA A 157 6.80 -6.72 17.73
N VAL A 158 6.44 -7.62 16.85
CA VAL A 158 7.34 -8.43 16.02
C VAL A 158 7.08 -8.18 14.55
N GLU A 159 8.01 -8.56 13.70
CA GLU A 159 7.94 -8.29 12.26
C GLU A 159 6.70 -8.93 11.62
N GLU A 160 6.35 -10.12 12.03
CA GLU A 160 5.21 -10.88 11.52
C GLU A 160 3.85 -10.19 11.81
N ASP A 161 3.80 -9.34 12.82
CA ASP A 161 2.61 -8.59 13.19
C ASP A 161 2.45 -7.29 12.37
N LEU A 162 3.47 -6.89 11.62
CA LEU A 162 3.39 -5.69 10.79
C LEU A 162 2.35 -5.86 9.69
N SER A 163 1.52 -4.84 9.51
CA SER A 163 0.42 -4.89 8.53
C SER A 163 0.90 -5.16 7.12
N THR A 164 2.02 -4.56 6.70
CA THR A 164 2.63 -4.83 5.38
C THR A 164 3.05 -6.28 5.23
N VAL A 165 3.63 -6.90 6.27
CA VAL A 165 4.01 -8.32 6.25
C VAL A 165 2.76 -9.20 6.13
N GLN A 166 1.72 -8.91 6.90
CA GLN A 166 0.45 -9.62 6.84
C GLN A 166 -0.24 -9.45 5.47
N THR A 167 -0.18 -8.26 4.89
CA THR A 167 -0.71 -7.97 3.55
C THR A 167 -0.01 -8.82 2.48
N ILE A 168 1.31 -8.90 2.51
CA ILE A 168 2.06 -9.76 1.58
C ILE A 168 1.73 -11.23 1.81
N GLN A 169 1.67 -11.68 3.06
CA GLN A 169 1.35 -13.07 3.38
C GLN A 169 -0.05 -13.46 2.88
N ALA A 170 -1.06 -12.64 3.11
CA ALA A 170 -2.41 -12.90 2.59
C ALA A 170 -2.46 -12.93 1.06
N GLY A 171 -1.65 -12.10 0.39
CA GLY A 171 -1.47 -12.18 -1.07
C GLY A 171 -0.87 -13.53 -1.51
N LEU A 172 0.13 -14.04 -0.80
CA LEU A 172 0.73 -15.35 -1.06
C LEU A 172 -0.27 -16.49 -0.81
N ASP A 173 -1.06 -16.39 0.25
CA ASP A 173 -2.10 -17.38 0.60
C ASP A 173 -3.18 -17.43 -0.48
N PHE A 174 -3.59 -16.28 -1.02
CA PHE A 174 -4.47 -16.22 -2.18
C PHE A 174 -3.86 -16.95 -3.39
N LEU A 175 -2.60 -16.70 -3.71
CA LEU A 175 -1.93 -17.33 -4.84
C LEU A 175 -1.85 -18.87 -4.68
N GLU A 176 -1.61 -19.37 -3.47
CA GLU A 176 -1.61 -20.80 -3.19
C GLU A 176 -3.02 -21.38 -3.33
N GLN A 177 -4.03 -20.70 -2.81
CA GLN A 177 -5.43 -21.14 -2.90
C GLN A 177 -5.93 -21.18 -4.34
N TYR A 178 -5.56 -20.18 -5.15
CA TYR A 178 -6.03 -20.00 -6.53
C TYR A 178 -5.04 -20.51 -7.59
N LYS A 179 -4.02 -21.25 -7.21
CA LYS A 179 -2.98 -21.73 -8.14
C LYS A 179 -3.50 -22.56 -9.32
N ASN A 180 -4.63 -23.27 -9.13
CA ASN A 180 -5.27 -24.10 -10.16
C ASN A 180 -6.47 -23.41 -10.83
N GLU A 181 -6.84 -22.23 -10.37
CA GLU A 181 -7.96 -21.46 -10.90
C GLU A 181 -7.50 -20.48 -11.99
N ASP A 182 -8.38 -20.18 -12.91
CA ASP A 182 -8.20 -19.15 -13.93
C ASP A 182 -9.17 -17.98 -13.71
N GLN A 183 -9.03 -16.93 -14.51
CA GLN A 183 -9.92 -15.77 -14.52
C GLN A 183 -9.94 -15.04 -13.16
N TRP A 184 -8.76 -14.72 -12.64
CA TRP A 184 -8.64 -13.90 -11.44
C TRP A 184 -7.65 -12.73 -11.62
N PHE A 185 -7.89 -11.69 -10.81
CA PHE A 185 -7.04 -10.53 -10.61
C PHE A 185 -6.79 -10.36 -9.10
N LEU A 186 -5.54 -10.30 -8.71
CA LEU A 186 -5.11 -10.02 -7.34
C LEU A 186 -4.44 -8.65 -7.29
N GLN A 187 -4.92 -7.78 -6.41
CA GLN A 187 -4.19 -6.58 -6.00
C GLN A 187 -3.65 -6.76 -4.59
N VAL A 188 -2.34 -6.64 -4.43
CA VAL A 188 -1.68 -6.55 -3.14
C VAL A 188 -1.16 -5.13 -3.01
N GLU A 189 -1.66 -4.41 -2.04
CA GLU A 189 -1.38 -3.00 -1.85
C GLU A 189 -0.82 -2.75 -0.46
N CYS A 190 0.46 -2.38 -0.40
CA CYS A 190 1.17 -2.08 0.82
C CYS A 190 1.26 -0.57 1.03
N PHE A 191 0.92 -0.11 2.24
CA PHE A 191 1.05 1.29 2.61
C PHE A 191 2.51 1.71 2.77
N ASP A 192 3.36 0.84 3.32
CA ASP A 192 4.78 1.12 3.39
C ASP A 192 5.42 1.23 1.99
N PRO A 193 6.41 2.14 1.83
CA PRO A 193 7.11 2.93 2.84
C PRO A 193 6.55 4.37 3.07
N HIS A 194 5.25 4.55 3.19
CA HIS A 194 4.62 5.84 3.48
C HIS A 194 5.03 6.38 4.87
N GLU A 195 4.82 7.69 5.10
CA GLU A 195 4.99 8.28 6.42
C GLU A 195 4.19 7.49 7.49
N PRO A 196 4.68 7.42 8.72
CA PRO A 196 5.85 8.10 9.31
C PRO A 196 7.20 7.42 9.07
N PHE A 197 7.35 6.66 7.98
CA PHE A 197 8.58 5.95 7.59
C PHE A 197 9.08 5.01 8.69
N TYR A 198 8.16 4.27 9.27
CA TYR A 198 8.49 3.30 10.30
C TYR A 198 9.26 2.13 9.69
N VAL A 199 10.35 1.78 10.32
CA VAL A 199 11.14 0.62 9.94
C VAL A 199 11.62 -0.11 11.19
N PRO A 200 11.55 -1.45 11.25
CA PRO A 200 12.11 -2.22 12.35
C PRO A 200 13.59 -1.92 12.56
N GLU A 201 14.02 -1.91 13.82
CA GLU A 201 15.38 -1.58 14.21
C GLU A 201 16.44 -2.44 13.52
N THR A 202 16.11 -3.68 13.20
CA THR A 202 16.98 -4.62 12.49
C THR A 202 17.39 -4.09 11.12
N TYR A 203 16.45 -3.51 10.38
CA TYR A 203 16.72 -2.92 9.05
C TYR A 203 17.36 -1.54 9.18
N ARG A 204 16.94 -0.73 10.16
CA ARG A 204 17.51 0.59 10.39
C ARG A 204 19.01 0.51 10.67
N LYS A 205 19.47 -0.50 11.39
CA LYS A 205 20.90 -0.72 11.70
C LYS A 205 21.77 -0.98 10.49
N LEU A 206 21.20 -1.44 9.38
CA LEU A 206 21.96 -1.68 8.14
C LEU A 206 22.50 -0.37 7.54
N TYR A 207 21.94 0.78 7.91
CA TYR A 207 22.23 2.08 7.31
C TYR A 207 22.73 3.12 8.33
N GLN A 208 23.02 2.73 9.56
CA GLN A 208 23.43 3.66 10.63
C GLN A 208 24.81 4.29 10.43
N GLU A 209 25.65 3.70 9.59
CA GLU A 209 27.01 4.18 9.30
C GLU A 209 27.10 4.93 7.95
N THR A 210 25.98 5.12 7.26
CA THR A 210 25.95 5.88 6.03
C THR A 210 25.82 7.37 6.35
N PRO A 211 26.70 8.25 5.85
CA PRO A 211 26.74 9.66 6.22
C PRO A 211 25.51 10.44 5.74
#